data_3a01d9baa7b605da990832e8fa1b53ba
#
_entry.id   3a01d9baa7b605da990832e8fa1b53ba
#
_cell.length_a   1.000
_cell.length_b   1.000
_cell.length_c   1.000
_cell.angle_alpha   90.00
_cell.angle_beta   90.00
_cell.angle_gamma   90.00
#
_symmetry.space_group_name_H-M   'P 1'
#
loop_
_entity.id
_entity.type
_entity.pdbx_description
1 polymer ?
#
loop_
_entity_poly.entity_id
_entity_poly.type
_entity_poly.pdbx_seq_one_letter_code
_entity_poly.pdbx_strand_id
1 'polypeptide(L)'
;GDMALEVCEGQQYDMDFESVERVSVVDYMLMIERKTSALLSGAATIGATMAGASDDDIKKIYRFATELGLAFQLQDDVLDSYGDEALGKKIGGDILEGKQTFLMVQAMSRASDAQREVLRTTHRNAELSDEQKIATIKALYDELEVKHVAEQQIELRFDRALSVLDTLSIEAE
;
A
#
# COMPACT_ATOMS: atom_id res chain seq x y z
N GLY A 1 11.12 17.47 -11.81
CA GLY A 1 11.51 16.45 -12.68
C GLY A 1 11.38 15.04 -12.16
N ASP A 2 12.30 14.61 -11.34
CA ASP A 2 12.46 13.19 -11.01
C ASP A 2 11.26 12.61 -10.25
N MET A 3 10.71 13.32 -9.28
CA MET A 3 9.51 12.91 -8.52
C MET A 3 8.30 12.64 -9.42
N ALA A 4 8.03 13.52 -10.39
CA ALA A 4 6.90 13.31 -11.31
C ALA A 4 7.11 12.07 -12.19
N LEU A 5 8.34 11.80 -12.59
CA LEU A 5 8.70 10.60 -13.34
C LEU A 5 8.50 9.33 -12.48
N GLU A 6 8.94 9.35 -11.23
CA GLU A 6 8.74 8.24 -10.30
C GLU A 6 7.26 7.91 -10.09
N VAL A 7 6.40 8.93 -9.94
CA VAL A 7 4.95 8.74 -9.82
C VAL A 7 4.37 8.13 -11.10
N CYS A 8 4.79 8.60 -12.28
CA CYS A 8 4.36 8.02 -13.55
C CYS A 8 4.82 6.56 -13.71
N GLU A 9 6.05 6.24 -13.31
CA GLU A 9 6.56 4.85 -13.30
C GLU A 9 5.78 3.98 -12.33
N GLY A 10 5.49 4.48 -11.12
CA GLY A 10 4.66 3.76 -10.15
C GLY A 10 3.25 3.49 -10.66
N GLN A 11 2.63 4.46 -11.33
CA GLN A 11 1.33 4.28 -11.97
C GLN A 11 1.39 3.28 -13.13
N GLN A 12 2.48 3.27 -13.91
CA GLN A 12 2.67 2.28 -14.97
C GLN A 12 2.78 0.87 -14.40
N TYR A 13 3.54 0.66 -13.30
CA TYR A 13 3.59 -0.64 -12.63
C TYR A 13 2.23 -1.10 -12.12
N ASP A 14 1.44 -0.19 -11.52
CA ASP A 14 0.09 -0.51 -11.04
C ASP A 14 -0.80 -1.03 -12.19
N MET A 15 -0.76 -0.37 -13.35
CA MET A 15 -1.49 -0.80 -14.56
C MET A 15 -0.95 -2.13 -15.12
N ASP A 16 0.36 -2.30 -15.16
CA ASP A 16 0.99 -3.53 -15.65
C ASP A 16 0.63 -4.73 -14.78
N PHE A 17 0.47 -4.54 -13.47
CA PHE A 17 0.09 -5.59 -12.52
C PHE A 17 -1.33 -6.15 -12.76
N GLU A 18 -2.22 -5.40 -13.41
CA GLU A 18 -3.55 -5.91 -13.80
C GLU A 18 -3.47 -7.07 -14.79
N SER A 19 -2.39 -7.12 -15.58
CA SER A 19 -2.16 -8.15 -16.61
C SER A 19 -1.23 -9.28 -16.15
N VAL A 20 -0.59 -9.15 -14.99
CA VAL A 20 0.38 -10.13 -14.47
C VAL A 20 -0.32 -11.17 -13.60
N GLU A 21 -0.04 -12.45 -13.87
CA GLU A 21 -0.65 -13.56 -13.13
C GLU A 21 -0.25 -13.56 -11.64
N ARG A 22 0.94 -13.08 -11.31
CA ARG A 22 1.45 -13.03 -9.94
C ARG A 22 2.40 -11.86 -9.73
N VAL A 23 2.02 -10.97 -8.83
CA VAL A 23 2.87 -9.87 -8.36
C VAL A 23 3.61 -10.32 -7.09
N SER A 24 4.91 -10.03 -6.99
CA SER A 24 5.65 -10.28 -5.76
C SER A 24 5.41 -9.16 -4.73
N VAL A 25 5.58 -9.49 -3.44
CA VAL A 25 5.50 -8.47 -2.38
C VAL A 25 6.53 -7.36 -2.60
N VAL A 26 7.73 -7.70 -3.08
CA VAL A 26 8.80 -6.73 -3.36
C VAL A 26 8.39 -5.78 -4.48
N ASP A 27 7.83 -6.29 -5.57
CA ASP A 27 7.37 -5.47 -6.70
C ASP A 27 6.20 -4.58 -6.29
N TYR A 28 5.25 -5.10 -5.49
CA TYR A 28 4.16 -4.31 -4.94
C TYR A 28 4.68 -3.16 -4.07
N MET A 29 5.60 -3.44 -3.14
CA MET A 29 6.19 -2.40 -2.27
C MET A 29 6.94 -1.33 -3.08
N LEU A 30 7.66 -1.71 -4.13
CA LEU A 30 8.33 -0.78 -5.03
C LEU A 30 7.31 0.09 -5.79
N MET A 31 6.22 -0.49 -6.25
CA MET A 31 5.15 0.23 -6.93
C MET A 31 4.54 1.31 -6.04
N ILE A 32 4.14 0.98 -4.81
CA ILE A 32 3.53 1.96 -3.89
C ILE A 32 4.54 3.01 -3.40
N GLU A 33 5.82 2.67 -3.28
CA GLU A 33 6.86 3.63 -2.99
C GLU A 33 6.92 4.70 -4.08
N ARG A 34 6.96 4.31 -5.34
CA ARG A 34 7.00 5.23 -6.48
C ARG A 34 5.69 5.97 -6.70
N LYS A 35 4.55 5.28 -6.62
CA LYS A 35 3.24 5.86 -6.91
C LYS A 35 2.77 6.84 -5.82
N THR A 36 2.96 6.50 -4.57
CA THR A 36 2.40 7.23 -3.40
C THR A 36 3.47 7.92 -2.58
N SER A 37 4.50 7.19 -2.14
CA SER A 37 5.51 7.73 -1.21
C SER A 37 6.40 8.78 -1.86
N ALA A 38 6.75 8.64 -3.15
CA ALA A 38 7.60 9.59 -3.86
C ALA A 38 7.02 11.01 -3.86
N LEU A 39 5.70 11.14 -4.01
CA LEU A 39 5.02 12.44 -3.96
C LEU A 39 5.11 13.07 -2.56
N LEU A 40 4.86 12.28 -1.52
CA LEU A 40 4.88 12.74 -0.14
C LEU A 40 6.30 13.11 0.29
N SER A 41 7.28 12.25 0.01
CA SER A 41 8.69 12.49 0.34
C SER A 41 9.29 13.67 -0.44
N GLY A 42 8.91 13.82 -1.72
CA GLY A 42 9.31 14.97 -2.52
C GLY A 42 8.75 16.29 -1.99
N ALA A 43 7.46 16.33 -1.63
CA ALA A 43 6.85 17.52 -1.05
C ALA A 43 7.49 17.90 0.30
N ALA A 44 7.71 16.92 1.18
CA ALA A 44 8.36 17.12 2.47
C ALA A 44 9.81 17.64 2.32
N THR A 45 10.56 17.09 1.36
CA THR A 45 11.93 17.50 1.05
C THR A 45 11.99 18.93 0.53
N ILE A 46 11.07 19.32 -0.35
CA ILE A 46 10.98 20.70 -0.85
C ILE A 46 10.71 21.64 0.32
N GLY A 47 9.76 21.33 1.21
CA GLY A 47 9.46 22.14 2.38
C GLY A 47 10.67 22.31 3.31
N ALA A 48 11.37 21.22 3.61
CA ALA A 48 12.58 21.23 4.44
C ALA A 48 13.71 22.06 3.81
N THR A 49 13.91 21.95 2.50
CA THR A 49 14.89 22.73 1.75
C THR A 49 14.56 24.22 1.81
N MET A 50 13.30 24.59 1.61
CA MET A 50 12.86 25.99 1.69
C MET A 50 12.99 26.57 3.10
N ALA A 51 12.86 25.75 4.14
CA ALA A 51 13.07 26.13 5.53
C ALA A 51 14.55 26.22 5.91
N GLY A 52 15.48 25.88 5.01
CA GLY A 52 16.93 25.95 5.27
C GLY A 52 17.47 24.79 6.12
N ALA A 53 16.79 23.66 6.12
CA ALA A 53 17.26 22.46 6.82
C ALA A 53 18.63 21.99 6.29
N SER A 54 19.40 21.32 7.16
CA SER A 54 20.68 20.72 6.76
C SER A 54 20.46 19.58 5.76
N ASP A 55 21.48 19.28 4.94
CA ASP A 55 21.43 18.13 4.00
C ASP A 55 21.15 16.80 4.71
N ASP A 56 21.61 16.65 5.95
CA ASP A 56 21.36 15.46 6.77
C ASP A 56 19.89 15.39 7.20
N ASP A 57 19.32 16.48 7.69
CA ASP A 57 17.92 16.56 8.08
C ASP A 57 16.98 16.40 6.86
N ILE A 58 17.35 16.95 5.69
CA ILE A 58 16.60 16.75 4.44
C ILE A 58 16.54 15.26 4.10
N LYS A 59 17.64 14.50 4.20
CA LYS A 59 17.64 13.05 3.98
C LYS A 59 16.77 12.30 4.99
N LYS A 60 16.79 12.71 6.25
CA LYS A 60 15.96 12.13 7.30
C LYS A 60 14.48 12.40 7.05
N ILE A 61 14.11 13.62 6.68
CA ILE A 61 12.74 14.00 6.34
C ILE A 61 12.25 13.21 5.11
N TYR A 62 13.09 13.02 4.09
CA TYR A 62 12.79 12.16 2.96
C TYR A 62 12.44 10.73 3.41
N ARG A 63 13.28 10.12 4.27
CA ARG A 63 13.06 8.76 4.79
C ARG A 63 11.79 8.67 5.64
N PHE A 64 11.57 9.63 6.52
CA PHE A 64 10.36 9.74 7.32
C PHE A 64 9.10 9.74 6.44
N ALA A 65 9.06 10.63 5.45
CA ALA A 65 7.92 10.78 4.56
C ALA A 65 7.71 9.53 3.66
N THR A 66 8.79 8.85 3.26
CA THR A 66 8.72 7.60 2.50
C THR A 66 8.07 6.49 3.33
N GLU A 67 8.53 6.27 4.56
CA GLU A 67 7.95 5.25 5.45
C GLU A 67 6.48 5.55 5.79
N LEU A 68 6.16 6.82 6.02
CA LEU A 68 4.78 7.25 6.27
C LEU A 68 3.87 7.02 5.05
N GLY A 69 4.35 7.32 3.85
CA GLY A 69 3.61 7.09 2.60
C GLY A 69 3.35 5.61 2.33
N LEU A 70 4.33 4.74 2.63
CA LEU A 70 4.16 3.29 2.55
C LEU A 70 3.10 2.79 3.56
N ALA A 71 3.19 3.25 4.83
CA ALA A 71 2.20 2.90 5.85
C ALA A 71 0.78 3.34 5.44
N PHE A 72 0.65 4.55 4.90
CA PHE A 72 -0.62 5.10 4.44
C PHE A 72 -1.26 4.23 3.34
N GLN A 73 -0.48 3.83 2.32
CA GLN A 73 -1.01 2.99 1.24
C GLN A 73 -1.40 1.60 1.74
N LEU A 74 -0.59 0.97 2.58
CA LEU A 74 -0.95 -0.31 3.20
C LEU A 74 -2.23 -0.21 4.04
N GLN A 75 -2.40 0.90 4.77
CA GLN A 75 -3.61 1.16 5.54
C GLN A 75 -4.83 1.36 4.63
N ASP A 76 -4.69 2.06 3.49
CA ASP A 76 -5.77 2.25 2.52
C ASP A 76 -6.23 0.90 1.94
N ASP A 77 -5.31 0.00 1.60
CA ASP A 77 -5.61 -1.36 1.15
C ASP A 77 -6.40 -2.17 2.21
N VAL A 78 -6.00 -2.06 3.49
CA VAL A 78 -6.73 -2.72 4.59
C VAL A 78 -8.12 -2.12 4.75
N LEU A 79 -8.24 -0.79 4.70
CA LEU A 79 -9.52 -0.10 4.88
C LEU A 79 -10.51 -0.38 3.74
N ASP A 80 -10.04 -0.58 2.50
CA ASP A 80 -10.93 -0.96 1.41
C ASP A 80 -11.63 -2.30 1.70
N SER A 81 -10.93 -3.29 2.26
CA SER A 81 -11.48 -4.62 2.53
C SER A 81 -12.15 -4.74 3.90
N TYR A 82 -11.66 -4.02 4.92
CA TYR A 82 -12.03 -4.20 6.33
C TYR A 82 -12.48 -2.90 7.03
N GLY A 83 -12.61 -1.81 6.30
CA GLY A 83 -13.05 -0.54 6.87
C GLY A 83 -14.51 -0.55 7.31
N ASP A 84 -14.95 0.57 7.86
CA ASP A 84 -16.34 0.82 8.24
C ASP A 84 -17.00 1.70 7.16
N GLU A 85 -18.24 1.38 6.79
CA GLU A 85 -19.07 2.20 5.89
C GLU A 85 -19.25 3.64 6.40
N ALA A 86 -19.10 3.85 7.72
CA ALA A 86 -19.11 5.18 8.33
C ALA A 86 -18.01 6.12 7.76
N LEU A 87 -16.97 5.58 7.13
CA LEU A 87 -15.92 6.34 6.44
C LEU A 87 -16.33 6.83 5.05
N GLY A 88 -17.55 6.52 4.59
CA GLY A 88 -18.10 6.98 3.30
C GLY A 88 -17.52 6.28 2.06
N LYS A 89 -16.69 5.26 2.22
CA LYS A 89 -16.21 4.39 1.13
C LYS A 89 -17.04 3.11 1.06
N LYS A 90 -17.36 2.65 -0.16
CA LYS A 90 -17.94 1.32 -0.37
C LYS A 90 -16.84 0.28 -0.10
N ILE A 91 -17.10 -0.63 0.84
CA ILE A 91 -16.17 -1.70 1.21
C ILE A 91 -16.03 -2.70 0.07
N GLY A 92 -14.79 -3.13 -0.21
CA GLY A 92 -14.49 -4.20 -1.16
C GLY A 92 -14.42 -3.76 -2.62
N GLY A 93 -14.26 -2.46 -2.89
CA GLY A 93 -14.08 -1.96 -4.25
C GLY A 93 -12.91 -2.60 -4.96
N ASP A 94 -11.75 -2.65 -4.32
CA ASP A 94 -10.54 -3.26 -4.86
C ASP A 94 -10.71 -4.78 -5.13
N ILE A 95 -11.49 -5.48 -4.29
CA ILE A 95 -11.83 -6.89 -4.51
C ILE A 95 -12.67 -7.07 -5.77
N LEU A 96 -13.68 -6.23 -5.97
CA LEU A 96 -14.58 -6.31 -7.14
C LEU A 96 -13.85 -5.97 -8.44
N GLU A 97 -12.88 -5.08 -8.40
CA GLU A 97 -12.02 -4.73 -9.53
C GLU A 97 -10.94 -5.79 -9.82
N GLY A 98 -10.70 -6.71 -8.89
CA GLY A 98 -9.62 -7.70 -8.99
C GLY A 98 -8.23 -7.09 -8.87
N LYS A 99 -8.13 -5.99 -8.12
CA LYS A 99 -6.91 -5.21 -7.98
C LYS A 99 -5.84 -5.92 -7.17
N GLN A 100 -4.59 -5.73 -7.57
CA GLN A 100 -3.41 -6.27 -6.86
C GLN A 100 -3.05 -5.38 -5.67
N THR A 101 -3.83 -5.48 -4.59
CA THR A 101 -3.54 -4.85 -3.30
C THR A 101 -2.51 -5.64 -2.51
N PHE A 102 -1.98 -5.07 -1.42
CA PHE A 102 -1.10 -5.81 -0.52
C PHE A 102 -1.76 -7.09 0.01
N LEU A 103 -3.04 -7.04 0.36
CA LEU A 103 -3.80 -8.20 0.84
C LEU A 103 -3.88 -9.30 -0.23
N MET A 104 -4.20 -8.94 -1.48
CA MET A 104 -4.26 -9.89 -2.59
C MET A 104 -2.89 -10.51 -2.88
N VAL A 105 -1.83 -9.70 -2.94
CA VAL A 105 -0.46 -10.17 -3.19
C VAL A 105 0.01 -11.12 -2.10
N GLN A 106 -0.26 -10.81 -0.83
CA GLN A 106 0.04 -11.68 0.30
C GLN A 106 -0.79 -12.98 0.25
N ALA A 107 -2.08 -12.90 -0.05
CA ALA A 107 -2.95 -14.07 -0.19
C ALA A 107 -2.44 -15.00 -1.30
N MET A 108 -2.15 -14.47 -2.47
CA MET A 108 -1.58 -15.24 -3.60
C MET A 108 -0.26 -15.93 -3.26
N SER A 109 0.57 -15.32 -2.43
CA SER A 109 1.86 -15.90 -2.02
C SER A 109 1.72 -17.07 -1.05
N ARG A 110 0.67 -17.08 -0.23
CA ARG A 110 0.42 -18.04 0.85
C ARG A 110 -0.55 -19.15 0.47
N ALA A 111 -1.39 -18.90 -0.52
CA ALA A 111 -2.48 -19.77 -0.93
C ALA A 111 -2.01 -21.08 -1.55
N SER A 112 -2.81 -22.15 -1.39
CA SER A 112 -2.74 -23.35 -2.19
C SER A 112 -3.15 -23.07 -3.65
N ASP A 113 -2.90 -23.99 -4.56
CA ASP A 113 -3.27 -23.83 -5.97
C ASP A 113 -4.79 -23.64 -6.15
N ALA A 114 -5.60 -24.37 -5.37
CA ALA A 114 -7.06 -24.22 -5.40
C ALA A 114 -7.51 -22.85 -4.89
N GLN A 115 -6.91 -22.35 -3.81
CA GLN A 115 -7.21 -21.03 -3.26
C GLN A 115 -6.78 -19.92 -4.22
N ARG A 116 -5.62 -20.06 -4.89
CA ARG A 116 -5.16 -19.09 -5.91
C ARG A 116 -6.14 -18.98 -7.06
N GLU A 117 -6.69 -20.10 -7.51
CA GLU A 117 -7.70 -20.08 -8.57
C GLU A 117 -8.95 -19.29 -8.15
N VAL A 118 -9.42 -19.46 -6.92
CA VAL A 118 -10.54 -18.69 -6.36
C VAL A 118 -10.17 -17.20 -6.27
N LEU A 119 -9.02 -16.85 -5.71
CA LEU A 119 -8.55 -15.46 -5.60
C LEU A 119 -8.51 -14.78 -6.97
N ARG A 120 -8.04 -15.48 -7.99
CA ARG A 120 -7.84 -14.95 -9.34
C ARG A 120 -9.12 -14.78 -10.14
N THR A 121 -10.14 -15.61 -9.92
CA THR A 121 -11.31 -15.70 -10.79
C THR A 121 -12.59 -15.12 -10.20
N THR A 122 -12.68 -14.98 -8.88
CA THR A 122 -13.92 -14.57 -8.20
C THR A 122 -14.45 -13.23 -8.70
N HIS A 123 -13.59 -12.20 -8.90
CA HIS A 123 -14.04 -10.88 -9.34
C HIS A 123 -14.75 -10.91 -10.71
N ARG A 124 -14.41 -11.85 -11.59
CA ARG A 124 -14.98 -12.03 -12.92
C ARG A 124 -16.17 -12.99 -12.97
N ASN A 125 -16.50 -13.64 -11.84
CA ASN A 125 -17.58 -14.61 -11.81
C ASN A 125 -18.95 -13.93 -11.89
N ALA A 126 -19.63 -14.04 -13.03
CA ALA A 126 -20.94 -13.43 -13.28
C ALA A 126 -22.10 -14.08 -12.51
N GLU A 127 -21.90 -15.26 -11.94
CA GLU A 127 -22.91 -15.98 -11.16
C GLU A 127 -22.99 -15.51 -9.70
N LEU A 128 -21.96 -14.77 -9.23
CA LEU A 128 -21.89 -14.25 -7.87
C LEU A 128 -22.31 -12.79 -7.81
N SER A 129 -23.07 -12.43 -6.77
CA SER A 129 -23.32 -11.02 -6.44
C SER A 129 -22.04 -10.35 -5.92
N ASP A 130 -22.01 -9.00 -5.91
CA ASP A 130 -20.88 -8.23 -5.35
C ASP A 130 -20.59 -8.63 -3.90
N GLU A 131 -21.64 -8.79 -3.09
CA GLU A 131 -21.53 -9.19 -1.68
C GLU A 131 -20.92 -10.59 -1.55
N GLN A 132 -21.33 -11.52 -2.43
CA GLN A 132 -20.79 -12.88 -2.43
C GLN A 132 -19.32 -12.91 -2.85
N LYS A 133 -18.93 -12.09 -3.84
CA LYS A 133 -17.52 -11.95 -4.24
C LYS A 133 -16.66 -11.43 -3.10
N ILE A 134 -17.09 -10.34 -2.46
CA ILE A 134 -16.39 -9.74 -1.32
C ILE A 134 -16.28 -10.75 -0.18
N ALA A 135 -17.37 -11.42 0.19
CA ALA A 135 -17.37 -12.40 1.28
C ALA A 135 -16.43 -13.58 0.99
N THR A 136 -16.41 -14.09 -0.25
CA THR A 136 -15.53 -15.19 -0.66
C THR A 136 -14.06 -14.82 -0.54
N ILE A 137 -13.66 -13.66 -1.03
CA ILE A 137 -12.27 -13.22 -0.98
C ILE A 137 -11.85 -12.88 0.46
N LYS A 138 -12.71 -12.20 1.23
CA LYS A 138 -12.41 -11.90 2.65
C LYS A 138 -12.26 -13.17 3.49
N ALA A 139 -13.07 -14.20 3.25
CA ALA A 139 -12.91 -15.48 3.94
C ALA A 139 -11.52 -16.11 3.69
N LEU A 140 -10.99 -16.01 2.46
CA LEU A 140 -9.63 -16.45 2.16
C LEU A 140 -8.56 -15.54 2.78
N TYR A 141 -8.79 -14.23 2.81
CA TYR A 141 -7.89 -13.29 3.48
C TYR A 141 -7.78 -13.59 4.98
N ASP A 142 -8.90 -13.92 5.62
CA ASP A 142 -8.95 -14.29 7.05
C ASP A 142 -8.26 -15.65 7.29
N GLU A 143 -8.54 -16.66 6.46
CA GLU A 143 -7.88 -17.98 6.55
C GLU A 143 -6.36 -17.89 6.37
N LEU A 144 -5.90 -17.04 5.47
CA LEU A 144 -4.49 -16.84 5.17
C LEU A 144 -3.81 -15.77 6.07
N GLU A 145 -4.56 -15.20 7.01
CA GLU A 145 -4.10 -14.20 8.00
C GLU A 145 -3.44 -12.95 7.38
N VAL A 146 -3.85 -12.57 6.16
CA VAL A 146 -3.17 -11.50 5.43
C VAL A 146 -3.44 -10.11 6.03
N LYS A 147 -4.59 -9.91 6.70
CA LYS A 147 -4.86 -8.67 7.44
C LYS A 147 -3.83 -8.45 8.55
N HIS A 148 -3.55 -9.49 9.34
CA HIS A 148 -2.56 -9.42 10.41
C HIS A 148 -1.16 -9.08 9.86
N VAL A 149 -0.78 -9.68 8.73
CA VAL A 149 0.50 -9.37 8.08
C VAL A 149 0.55 -7.91 7.62
N ALA A 150 -0.54 -7.38 7.08
CA ALA A 150 -0.61 -5.98 6.67
C ALA A 150 -0.50 -5.04 7.88
N GLU A 151 -1.21 -5.32 8.96
CA GLU A 151 -1.15 -4.54 10.20
C GLU A 151 0.26 -4.51 10.80
N GLN A 152 0.97 -5.64 10.82
CA GLN A 152 2.37 -5.70 11.25
C GLN A 152 3.30 -4.86 10.35
N GLN A 153 3.08 -4.86 9.03
CA GLN A 153 3.86 -4.02 8.11
C GLN A 153 3.56 -2.53 8.33
N ILE A 154 2.33 -2.17 8.58
CA ILE A 154 1.94 -0.78 8.89
C ILE A 154 2.64 -0.30 10.16
N GLU A 155 2.57 -1.07 11.25
CA GLU A 155 3.27 -0.76 12.50
C GLU A 155 4.77 -0.58 12.30
N LEU A 156 5.41 -1.53 11.60
CA LEU A 156 6.84 -1.47 11.31
C LEU A 156 7.22 -0.18 10.56
N ARG A 157 6.39 0.27 9.61
CA ARG A 157 6.63 1.51 8.86
C ARG A 157 6.46 2.75 9.72
N PHE A 158 5.43 2.78 10.58
CA PHE A 158 5.25 3.85 11.53
C PHE A 158 6.41 3.95 12.53
N ASP A 159 6.86 2.83 13.11
CA ASP A 159 7.98 2.81 14.04
C ASP A 159 9.27 3.31 13.38
N ARG A 160 9.52 2.93 12.13
CA ARG A 160 10.66 3.44 11.36
C ARG A 160 10.55 4.94 11.09
N ALA A 161 9.36 5.43 10.75
CA ALA A 161 9.12 6.86 10.56
C ALA A 161 9.38 7.63 11.86
N LEU A 162 8.80 7.20 12.98
CA LEU A 162 8.98 7.86 14.28
C LEU A 162 10.43 7.84 14.73
N SER A 163 11.15 6.73 14.58
CA SER A 163 12.58 6.65 14.95
C SER A 163 13.47 7.59 14.14
N VAL A 164 13.07 7.96 12.94
CA VAL A 164 13.79 8.99 12.16
C VAL A 164 13.56 10.39 12.74
N LEU A 165 12.32 10.71 13.18
CA LEU A 165 12.02 12.03 13.78
C LEU A 165 12.86 12.31 15.01
N ASP A 166 13.11 11.31 15.86
CA ASP A 166 13.94 11.43 17.07
C ASP A 166 15.40 11.82 16.77
N THR A 167 15.82 11.70 15.51
CA THR A 167 17.20 12.02 15.07
C THR A 167 17.32 13.38 14.38
N LEU A 168 16.21 14.10 14.19
CA LEU A 168 16.24 15.44 13.56
C LEU A 168 16.87 16.48 14.49
N SER A 169 17.66 17.39 13.89
CA SER A 169 18.30 18.52 14.60
C SER A 169 17.35 19.72 14.70
N ILE A 170 16.07 19.48 15.03
CA ILE A 170 15.08 20.55 15.18
C ILE A 170 15.16 21.06 16.62
N GLU A 171 15.53 22.33 16.81
CA GLU A 171 15.40 23.02 18.09
C GLU A 171 13.89 23.22 18.35
N ALA A 172 13.43 22.75 19.51
CA ALA A 172 12.09 23.08 19.99
C ALA A 172 12.10 24.56 20.43
N GLU A 173 11.36 25.41 19.71
CA GLU A 173 11.08 26.78 20.16
C GLU A 173 10.12 26.79 21.35
#